data_8f6b944c791419f6aeae4d0f17729ae6
#
_entry.id   8f6b944c791419f6aeae4d0f17729ae6
#
_cell.length_a   1.000
_cell.length_b   1.000
_cell.length_c   1.000
_cell.angle_alpha   90.00
_cell.angle_beta   90.00
_cell.angle_gamma   90.00
#
_symmetry.space_group_name_H-M   'P 1'
#
loop_
_entity.id
_entity.type
_entity.pdbx_description
1 polymer ?
#
loop_
_entity_poly.entity_id
_entity_poly.type
_entity_poly.pdbx_seq_one_letter_code
_entity_poly.pdbx_strand_id
1 'polypeptide(L)'
;MATGKEIVVSGIRSTGFLHLGNYFGAIRNYIRMQEDYNCYFFVADWHSLTTHPDPKDLRGNVYRVLAENIASGLDPEKVALYAQSDIPEIAELYLLLNMLAYKGELEKVPTFKDKVRLQPQNVNAGLLTYPVLMSADILVHRAVKVPVGKDQEQHLEMARNFAQRFNARYGELFPEPVAFNFGDNLVRIQSLDGTGKMSKSENEMATLYLNDTDELIRKKIMKAKTDSGPAEPGAPMPDSIANLFTLMQLVTAPEVVKSFENAYQDQTIRYGDMKKQLAEDMVNFMAPIREKAQALQQDPAYLQNILRTGAEKARASAAQTLQAARKLIGINYY
;
A
#
# COMPACT_ATOMS: atom_id res chain seq x y z
N MET A 1 13.60 21.31 15.71
CA MET A 1 14.29 20.03 15.93
C MET A 1 13.22 18.98 15.86
N ALA A 2 13.37 17.98 15.02
CA ALA A 2 12.40 16.89 14.89
C ALA A 2 12.16 16.26 16.26
N THR A 3 10.91 16.06 16.62
CA THR A 3 10.49 15.19 17.70
C THR A 3 11.26 13.90 17.54
N GLY A 4 11.89 13.36 18.59
CA GLY A 4 12.75 12.16 18.50
C GLY A 4 12.04 10.87 18.06
N LYS A 5 10.98 11.00 17.25
CA LYS A 5 10.23 9.91 16.62
C LYS A 5 10.99 9.39 15.40
N GLU A 6 11.08 8.07 15.28
CA GLU A 6 11.67 7.41 14.10
C GLU A 6 10.86 7.71 12.85
N ILE A 7 11.56 7.77 11.72
CA ILE A 7 10.93 8.07 10.42
C ILE A 7 10.42 6.79 9.77
N VAL A 8 9.17 6.85 9.35
CA VAL A 8 8.48 5.82 8.56
C VAL A 8 8.15 6.40 7.18
N VAL A 9 8.47 5.65 6.13
CA VAL A 9 8.12 6.01 4.74
C VAL A 9 7.35 4.88 4.09
N SER A 10 6.29 5.21 3.38
CA SER A 10 5.61 4.27 2.50
C SER A 10 4.86 4.98 1.37
N GLY A 11 4.62 4.25 0.28
CA GLY A 11 3.92 4.75 -0.88
C GLY A 11 2.76 3.86 -1.33
N ILE A 12 1.71 4.48 -1.85
CA ILE A 12 0.57 3.81 -2.44
C ILE A 12 0.51 4.19 -3.92
N ARG A 13 0.48 3.18 -4.81
CA ARG A 13 0.41 3.43 -6.25
C ARG A 13 -0.91 4.12 -6.64
N SER A 14 -0.82 5.12 -7.52
CA SER A 14 -1.95 5.87 -8.08
C SER A 14 -2.70 5.09 -9.17
N THR A 15 -2.99 3.80 -8.95
CA THR A 15 -3.66 2.95 -9.93
C THR A 15 -5.01 2.48 -9.42
N GLY A 16 -6.09 2.98 -10.04
CA GLY A 16 -7.47 2.54 -9.76
C GLY A 16 -7.92 2.76 -8.31
N PHE A 17 -9.04 2.16 -7.96
CA PHE A 17 -9.62 2.23 -6.62
C PHE A 17 -8.86 1.37 -5.61
N LEU A 18 -8.85 1.79 -4.34
CA LEU A 18 -8.37 0.96 -3.25
C LEU A 18 -9.39 -0.14 -2.93
N HIS A 19 -8.91 -1.32 -2.57
CA HIS A 19 -9.73 -2.45 -2.18
C HIS A 19 -9.44 -2.85 -0.72
N LEU A 20 -10.28 -3.72 -0.14
CA LEU A 20 -10.12 -4.17 1.25
C LEU A 20 -8.73 -4.73 1.56
N GLY A 21 -8.10 -5.40 0.59
CA GLY A 21 -6.73 -5.87 0.73
C GLY A 21 -5.70 -4.73 0.92
N ASN A 22 -5.93 -3.54 0.31
CA ASN A 22 -5.11 -2.36 0.57
C ASN A 22 -5.39 -1.78 1.97
N TYR A 23 -6.68 -1.72 2.35
CA TYR A 23 -7.06 -1.19 3.66
C TYR A 23 -6.46 -2.02 4.81
N PHE A 24 -6.75 -3.31 4.87
CA PHE A 24 -6.27 -4.17 5.96
C PHE A 24 -4.80 -4.56 5.85
N GLY A 25 -4.27 -4.59 4.61
CA GLY A 25 -2.86 -4.94 4.37
C GLY A 25 -1.86 -3.78 4.55
N ALA A 26 -2.31 -2.52 4.43
CA ALA A 26 -1.42 -1.37 4.50
C ALA A 26 -2.02 -0.19 5.27
N ILE A 27 -3.16 0.37 4.84
CA ILE A 27 -3.68 1.65 5.34
C ILE A 27 -3.95 1.60 6.85
N ARG A 28 -4.53 0.51 7.35
CA ARG A 28 -4.77 0.29 8.79
C ARG A 28 -3.48 0.38 9.62
N ASN A 29 -2.36 -0.08 9.07
CA ASN A 29 -1.06 0.05 9.74
C ASN A 29 -0.56 1.50 9.71
N TYR A 30 -0.74 2.22 8.59
CA TYR A 30 -0.37 3.63 8.49
C TYR A 30 -1.14 4.48 9.51
N ILE A 31 -2.43 4.21 9.71
CA ILE A 31 -3.27 4.87 10.72
C ILE A 31 -2.73 4.65 12.14
N ARG A 32 -2.21 3.46 12.44
CA ARG A 32 -1.58 3.20 13.74
C ARG A 32 -0.23 3.90 13.87
N MET A 33 0.57 3.92 12.79
CA MET A 33 1.90 4.51 12.80
C MET A 33 1.88 6.03 12.97
N GLN A 34 0.84 6.72 12.51
CA GLN A 34 0.76 8.18 12.61
C GLN A 34 0.81 8.71 14.04
N GLU A 35 0.47 7.90 15.05
CA GLU A 35 0.49 8.33 16.45
C GLU A 35 1.92 8.30 17.04
N ASP A 36 2.73 7.32 16.64
CA ASP A 36 4.01 7.02 17.29
C ASP A 36 5.24 7.42 16.46
N TYR A 37 5.08 7.62 15.14
CA TYR A 37 6.18 7.83 14.21
C TYR A 37 6.07 9.15 13.47
N ASN A 38 7.20 9.61 12.90
CA ASN A 38 7.23 10.69 11.93
C ASN A 38 7.02 10.10 10.52
N CYS A 39 5.78 10.18 10.02
CA CYS A 39 5.34 9.44 8.84
C CYS A 39 5.34 10.31 7.58
N TYR A 40 5.94 9.77 6.51
CA TYR A 40 5.92 10.29 5.16
C TYR A 40 5.22 9.28 4.27
N PHE A 41 3.98 9.58 3.87
CA PHE A 41 3.17 8.71 3.02
C PHE A 41 2.87 9.40 1.70
N PHE A 42 3.19 8.75 0.59
CA PHE A 42 3.06 9.37 -0.71
C PHE A 42 2.20 8.56 -1.68
N VAL A 43 1.58 9.27 -2.61
CA VAL A 43 0.95 8.66 -3.78
C VAL A 43 2.02 8.53 -4.86
N ALA A 44 2.31 7.28 -5.24
CA ALA A 44 3.43 6.91 -6.12
C ALA A 44 3.10 7.10 -7.61
N ASP A 45 3.00 8.34 -8.05
CA ASP A 45 2.66 8.70 -9.42
C ASP A 45 3.80 8.41 -10.41
N TRP A 46 5.08 8.70 -10.08
CA TRP A 46 6.22 8.31 -10.92
C TRP A 46 6.32 6.80 -11.10
N HIS A 47 6.13 6.01 -10.05
CA HIS A 47 6.10 4.55 -10.18
C HIS A 47 4.99 4.08 -11.12
N SER A 48 3.88 4.80 -11.20
CA SER A 48 2.78 4.48 -12.09
C SER A 48 3.13 4.72 -13.56
N LEU A 49 4.08 5.62 -13.88
CA LEU A 49 4.53 5.88 -15.24
C LEU A 49 5.20 4.66 -15.90
N THR A 50 5.68 3.68 -15.14
CA THR A 50 6.27 2.45 -15.70
C THR A 50 5.29 1.65 -16.58
N THR A 51 4.00 1.89 -16.47
CA THR A 51 2.93 1.26 -17.26
C THR A 51 2.29 2.20 -18.27
N HIS A 52 2.82 3.42 -18.44
CA HIS A 52 2.32 4.44 -19.37
C HIS A 52 0.80 4.69 -19.25
N PRO A 53 0.27 5.07 -18.06
CA PRO A 53 -1.15 5.36 -17.89
C PRO A 53 -1.57 6.58 -18.71
N ASP A 54 -2.88 6.67 -19.05
CA ASP A 54 -3.41 7.89 -19.65
C ASP A 54 -3.21 9.08 -18.68
N PRO A 55 -2.64 10.21 -19.14
CA PRO A 55 -2.42 11.38 -18.30
C PRO A 55 -3.70 11.93 -17.64
N LYS A 56 -4.86 11.77 -18.29
CA LYS A 56 -6.15 12.19 -17.73
C LYS A 56 -6.52 11.37 -16.50
N ASP A 57 -6.21 10.07 -16.54
CA ASP A 57 -6.52 9.15 -15.43
C ASP A 57 -5.53 9.31 -14.28
N LEU A 58 -4.25 9.57 -14.59
CA LEU A 58 -3.19 9.65 -13.56
C LEU A 58 -3.52 10.70 -12.50
N ARG A 59 -3.86 11.92 -12.92
CA ARG A 59 -4.21 13.01 -11.98
C ARG A 59 -5.43 12.69 -11.14
N GLY A 60 -6.48 12.19 -11.79
CA GLY A 60 -7.71 11.78 -11.10
C GLY A 60 -7.46 10.66 -10.09
N ASN A 61 -6.61 9.71 -10.43
CA ASN A 61 -6.22 8.61 -9.55
C ASN A 61 -5.41 9.08 -8.34
N VAL A 62 -4.53 10.07 -8.48
CA VAL A 62 -3.79 10.65 -7.35
C VAL A 62 -4.75 11.25 -6.32
N TYR A 63 -5.68 12.10 -6.75
CA TYR A 63 -6.68 12.69 -5.84
C TYR A 63 -7.59 11.67 -5.20
N ARG A 64 -8.01 10.66 -5.96
CA ARG A 64 -8.84 9.58 -5.46
C ARG A 64 -8.13 8.78 -4.37
N VAL A 65 -6.90 8.32 -4.63
CA VAL A 65 -6.10 7.56 -3.67
C VAL A 65 -5.82 8.38 -2.42
N LEU A 66 -5.54 9.68 -2.57
CA LEU A 66 -5.39 10.59 -1.43
C LEU A 66 -6.67 10.67 -0.61
N ALA A 67 -7.82 10.93 -1.25
CA ALA A 67 -9.12 11.02 -0.59
C ALA A 67 -9.50 9.73 0.13
N GLU A 68 -9.28 8.57 -0.50
CA GLU A 68 -9.55 7.25 0.10
C GLU A 68 -8.65 6.98 1.33
N ASN A 69 -7.40 7.41 1.31
CA ASN A 69 -6.50 7.29 2.46
C ASN A 69 -6.95 8.16 3.64
N ILE A 70 -7.31 9.43 3.38
CA ILE A 70 -7.83 10.34 4.41
C ILE A 70 -9.19 9.86 4.94
N ALA A 71 -10.07 9.39 4.06
CA ALA A 71 -11.35 8.83 4.45
C ALA A 71 -11.19 7.59 5.34
N SER A 72 -10.17 6.79 5.07
CA SER A 72 -9.83 5.59 5.84
C SER A 72 -9.26 5.90 7.23
N GLY A 73 -8.86 7.14 7.52
CA GLY A 73 -8.42 7.58 8.85
C GLY A 73 -6.99 8.15 8.94
N LEU A 74 -6.30 8.32 7.81
CA LEU A 74 -5.05 9.09 7.81
C LEU A 74 -5.34 10.57 8.05
N ASP A 75 -4.61 11.15 9.00
CA ASP A 75 -4.74 12.54 9.40
C ASP A 75 -3.61 13.39 8.77
N PRO A 76 -3.92 14.28 7.82
CA PRO A 76 -2.90 15.10 7.16
C PRO A 76 -2.20 16.11 8.09
N GLU A 77 -2.75 16.36 9.29
CA GLU A 77 -2.07 17.19 10.29
C GLU A 77 -0.94 16.40 11.01
N LYS A 78 -1.10 15.08 11.15
CA LYS A 78 -0.15 14.20 11.84
C LYS A 78 0.95 13.67 10.93
N VAL A 79 0.66 13.49 9.63
CA VAL A 79 1.59 12.89 8.66
C VAL A 79 1.86 13.84 7.49
N ALA A 80 2.95 13.63 6.76
CA ALA A 80 3.15 14.24 5.46
C ALA A 80 2.49 13.38 4.39
N LEU A 81 1.39 13.88 3.77
CA LEU A 81 0.73 13.26 2.63
C LEU A 81 1.05 14.05 1.37
N TYR A 82 1.70 13.45 0.38
CA TYR A 82 2.16 14.16 -0.82
C TYR A 82 2.13 13.27 -2.07
N ALA A 83 2.22 13.88 -3.26
CA ALA A 83 2.50 13.14 -4.48
C ALA A 83 4.02 12.97 -4.62
N GLN A 84 4.48 11.80 -5.03
CA GLN A 84 5.92 11.52 -5.18
C GLN A 84 6.61 12.55 -6.07
N SER A 85 5.96 12.97 -7.16
CA SER A 85 6.48 13.95 -8.11
C SER A 85 6.61 15.38 -7.56
N ASP A 86 5.99 15.68 -6.42
CA ASP A 86 6.14 16.98 -5.75
C ASP A 86 7.50 17.12 -5.03
N ILE A 87 8.31 16.06 -4.98
CA ILE A 87 9.61 16.01 -4.29
C ILE A 87 10.73 15.81 -5.32
N PRO A 88 11.20 16.86 -6.01
CA PRO A 88 12.26 16.73 -7.02
C PRO A 88 13.57 16.20 -6.46
N GLU A 89 13.81 16.34 -5.16
CA GLU A 89 14.97 15.79 -4.45
C GLU A 89 15.05 14.26 -4.57
N ILE A 90 13.91 13.56 -4.69
CA ILE A 90 13.86 12.11 -4.95
C ILE A 90 14.48 11.81 -6.32
N ALA A 91 14.15 12.60 -7.36
CA ALA A 91 14.67 12.37 -8.70
C ALA A 91 16.20 12.58 -8.76
N GLU A 92 16.73 13.55 -8.03
CA GLU A 92 18.17 13.74 -7.95
C GLU A 92 18.84 12.59 -7.18
N LEU A 93 18.31 12.20 -6.03
CA LEU A 93 18.86 11.06 -5.29
C LEU A 93 18.77 9.76 -6.11
N TYR A 94 17.67 9.54 -6.82
CA TYR A 94 17.52 8.43 -7.76
C TYR A 94 18.65 8.43 -8.81
N LEU A 95 18.98 9.58 -9.40
CA LEU A 95 20.09 9.70 -10.33
C LEU A 95 21.43 9.29 -9.67
N LEU A 96 21.70 9.80 -8.46
CA LEU A 96 22.92 9.47 -7.72
C LEU A 96 23.01 7.97 -7.38
N LEU A 97 21.92 7.36 -6.95
CA LEU A 97 21.86 5.92 -6.65
C LEU A 97 21.99 5.06 -7.90
N ASN A 98 21.51 5.52 -9.07
CA ASN A 98 21.73 4.80 -10.34
C ASN A 98 23.24 4.66 -10.69
N MET A 99 24.09 5.61 -10.26
CA MET A 99 25.53 5.47 -10.43
C MET A 99 26.16 4.38 -9.55
N LEU A 100 25.42 3.90 -8.56
CA LEU A 100 25.81 2.79 -7.68
C LEU A 100 25.06 1.48 -8.00
N ALA A 101 24.14 1.51 -8.99
CA ALA A 101 23.32 0.37 -9.39
C ALA A 101 24.03 -0.46 -10.48
N TYR A 102 24.11 -1.77 -10.26
CA TYR A 102 24.66 -2.67 -11.27
C TYR A 102 23.52 -3.32 -12.09
N LYS A 103 23.60 -3.20 -13.42
CA LYS A 103 22.61 -3.75 -14.36
C LYS A 103 22.25 -5.20 -14.06
N GLY A 104 23.26 -6.05 -13.86
CA GLY A 104 23.05 -7.48 -13.58
C GLY A 104 22.32 -7.78 -12.27
N GLU A 105 22.35 -6.88 -11.28
CA GLU A 105 21.55 -7.01 -10.06
C GLU A 105 20.08 -6.61 -10.32
N LEU A 106 19.85 -5.53 -11.05
CA LEU A 106 18.51 -5.07 -11.41
C LEU A 106 17.75 -6.10 -12.25
N GLU A 107 18.45 -6.74 -13.22
CA GLU A 107 17.86 -7.79 -14.07
C GLU A 107 17.52 -9.08 -13.30
N LYS A 108 18.15 -9.32 -12.16
CA LYS A 108 17.88 -10.51 -11.32
C LYS A 108 16.62 -10.36 -10.44
N VAL A 109 16.09 -9.14 -10.28
CA VAL A 109 14.91 -8.89 -9.45
C VAL A 109 13.72 -9.68 -9.98
N PRO A 110 13.10 -10.61 -9.21
CA PRO A 110 11.98 -11.42 -9.67
C PRO A 110 10.81 -10.58 -10.19
N THR A 111 10.43 -9.52 -9.49
CA THR A 111 9.34 -8.63 -9.90
C THR A 111 9.62 -7.90 -11.21
N PHE A 112 10.88 -7.64 -11.58
CA PHE A 112 11.24 -7.16 -12.90
C PHE A 112 10.92 -8.22 -13.97
N LYS A 113 11.35 -9.47 -13.75
CA LYS A 113 11.08 -10.58 -14.68
C LYS A 113 9.59 -10.82 -14.88
N ASP A 114 8.80 -10.76 -13.80
CA ASP A 114 7.34 -10.93 -13.87
C ASP A 114 6.70 -9.79 -14.66
N LYS A 115 7.12 -8.54 -14.44
CA LYS A 115 6.63 -7.40 -15.21
C LYS A 115 6.99 -7.46 -16.69
N VAL A 116 8.21 -7.92 -17.02
CA VAL A 116 8.60 -8.17 -18.43
C VAL A 116 7.69 -9.20 -19.08
N ARG A 117 7.31 -10.27 -18.38
CA ARG A 117 6.36 -11.26 -18.90
C ARG A 117 4.96 -10.70 -19.12
N LEU A 118 4.49 -9.83 -18.21
CA LEU A 118 3.15 -9.24 -18.28
C LEU A 118 3.03 -8.14 -19.34
N GLN A 119 4.12 -7.42 -19.64
CA GLN A 119 4.13 -6.32 -20.62
C GLN A 119 5.37 -6.37 -21.54
N PRO A 120 5.52 -7.43 -22.34
CA PRO A 120 6.75 -7.64 -23.16
C PRO A 120 6.98 -6.54 -24.19
N GLN A 121 5.94 -5.81 -24.58
CA GLN A 121 6.01 -4.70 -25.55
C GLN A 121 6.42 -3.36 -24.89
N ASN A 122 6.48 -3.29 -23.57
CA ASN A 122 6.80 -2.07 -22.84
C ASN A 122 7.87 -2.35 -21.75
N VAL A 123 9.03 -2.85 -22.18
CA VAL A 123 10.19 -3.06 -21.29
C VAL A 123 11.08 -1.83 -21.36
N ASN A 124 10.69 -0.78 -20.66
CA ASN A 124 11.41 0.49 -20.62
C ASN A 124 12.44 0.56 -19.49
N ALA A 125 13.34 1.55 -19.54
CA ALA A 125 14.39 1.75 -18.52
C ALA A 125 13.82 1.96 -17.12
N GLY A 126 12.69 2.68 -17.00
CA GLY A 126 12.02 2.87 -15.71
C GLY A 126 11.53 1.56 -15.09
N LEU A 127 11.14 0.59 -15.93
CA LEU A 127 10.77 -0.75 -15.47
C LEU A 127 11.98 -1.53 -14.93
N LEU A 128 13.18 -1.31 -15.45
CA LEU A 128 14.41 -1.90 -14.93
C LEU A 128 14.85 -1.21 -13.62
N THR A 129 14.76 0.11 -13.57
CA THR A 129 15.37 0.93 -12.50
C THR A 129 14.36 1.37 -11.42
N TYR A 130 13.08 0.94 -11.49
CA TYR A 130 12.11 1.31 -10.44
C TYR A 130 12.53 0.88 -9.00
N PRO A 131 13.33 -0.20 -8.78
CA PRO A 131 13.79 -0.51 -7.44
C PRO A 131 14.80 0.51 -6.90
N VAL A 132 15.54 1.19 -7.80
CA VAL A 132 16.41 2.31 -7.44
C VAL A 132 15.58 3.53 -7.04
N LEU A 133 14.50 3.81 -7.78
CA LEU A 133 13.56 4.88 -7.44
C LEU A 133 12.89 4.61 -6.08
N MET A 134 12.44 3.39 -5.82
CA MET A 134 11.89 3.02 -4.50
C MET A 134 12.93 3.18 -3.38
N SER A 135 14.19 2.87 -3.65
CA SER A 135 15.28 3.11 -2.69
C SER A 135 15.49 4.60 -2.44
N ALA A 136 15.38 5.45 -3.47
CA ALA A 136 15.44 6.90 -3.32
C ALA A 136 14.29 7.45 -2.48
N ASP A 137 13.05 6.96 -2.68
CA ASP A 137 11.88 7.33 -1.86
C ASP A 137 12.12 7.09 -0.36
N ILE A 138 12.76 5.96 -0.03
CA ILE A 138 13.04 5.55 1.35
C ILE A 138 14.22 6.37 1.92
N LEU A 139 15.32 6.41 1.19
CA LEU A 139 16.59 6.96 1.68
C LEU A 139 16.59 8.49 1.73
N VAL A 140 15.79 9.17 0.89
CA VAL A 140 15.71 10.65 0.89
C VAL A 140 15.25 11.23 2.22
N HIS A 141 14.45 10.47 2.97
CA HIS A 141 14.01 10.84 4.31
C HIS A 141 14.84 10.19 5.43
N ARG A 142 15.88 9.41 5.09
CA ARG A 142 16.64 8.60 6.06
C ARG A 142 15.72 7.71 6.90
N ALA A 143 14.73 7.11 6.25
CA ALA A 143 13.76 6.27 6.93
C ALA A 143 14.43 5.03 7.52
N VAL A 144 14.10 4.73 8.77
CA VAL A 144 14.58 3.52 9.46
C VAL A 144 13.55 2.40 9.40
N LYS A 145 12.27 2.73 9.22
CA LYS A 145 11.17 1.76 9.19
C LYS A 145 10.34 1.92 7.93
N VAL A 146 10.10 0.81 7.25
CA VAL A 146 9.32 0.77 6.01
C VAL A 146 8.24 -0.29 6.14
N PRO A 147 6.95 0.10 6.18
CA PRO A 147 5.85 -0.85 6.24
C PRO A 147 5.64 -1.50 4.87
N VAL A 148 6.19 -2.70 4.72
CA VAL A 148 6.13 -3.49 3.47
C VAL A 148 5.63 -4.90 3.73
N GLY A 149 4.92 -5.46 2.75
CA GLY A 149 4.62 -6.88 2.72
C GLY A 149 5.85 -7.72 2.35
N LYS A 150 5.77 -9.03 2.60
CA LYS A 150 6.85 -9.99 2.27
C LYS A 150 7.29 -9.95 0.80
N ASP A 151 6.37 -9.64 -0.10
CA ASP A 151 6.63 -9.50 -1.53
C ASP A 151 7.53 -8.30 -1.88
N GLN A 152 7.69 -7.34 -0.96
CA GLN A 152 8.53 -6.15 -1.11
C GLN A 152 9.86 -6.22 -0.32
N GLU A 153 10.11 -7.29 0.43
CA GLU A 153 11.33 -7.43 1.24
C GLU A 153 12.60 -7.36 0.39
N GLN A 154 12.57 -7.89 -0.83
CA GLN A 154 13.71 -7.82 -1.74
C GLN A 154 14.02 -6.38 -2.20
N HIS A 155 13.00 -5.54 -2.43
CA HIS A 155 13.23 -4.14 -2.76
C HIS A 155 13.82 -3.38 -1.57
N LEU A 156 13.40 -3.73 -0.35
CA LEU A 156 13.97 -3.15 0.85
C LEU A 156 15.43 -3.59 1.06
N GLU A 157 15.76 -4.84 0.73
CA GLU A 157 17.14 -5.31 0.70
C GLU A 157 17.98 -4.50 -0.28
N MET A 158 17.46 -4.17 -1.45
CA MET A 158 18.14 -3.30 -2.39
C MET A 158 18.38 -1.90 -1.82
N ALA A 159 17.40 -1.33 -1.11
CA ALA A 159 17.59 -0.05 -0.44
C ALA A 159 18.71 -0.09 0.61
N ARG A 160 18.80 -1.17 1.40
CA ARG A 160 19.93 -1.41 2.32
C ARG A 160 21.26 -1.47 1.58
N ASN A 161 21.32 -2.22 0.49
CA ASN A 161 22.55 -2.34 -0.31
C ASN A 161 22.98 -0.98 -0.89
N PHE A 162 22.04 -0.13 -1.33
CA PHE A 162 22.36 1.22 -1.78
C PHE A 162 22.85 2.11 -0.63
N ALA A 163 22.22 2.03 0.55
CA ALA A 163 22.67 2.74 1.73
C ALA A 163 24.11 2.36 2.11
N GLN A 164 24.41 1.07 2.20
CA GLN A 164 25.74 0.54 2.50
C GLN A 164 26.79 0.94 1.46
N ARG A 165 26.47 0.84 0.16
CA ARG A 165 27.38 1.24 -0.93
C ARG A 165 27.69 2.73 -0.90
N PHE A 166 26.66 3.54 -0.68
CA PHE A 166 26.85 4.98 -0.55
C PHE A 166 27.75 5.32 0.64
N ASN A 167 27.41 4.79 1.82
CA ASN A 167 28.13 5.02 3.06
C ASN A 167 29.59 4.57 2.96
N ALA A 168 29.84 3.39 2.42
CA ALA A 168 31.20 2.86 2.24
C ALA A 168 32.04 3.68 1.26
N ARG A 169 31.41 4.30 0.25
CA ARG A 169 32.13 5.03 -0.79
C ARG A 169 32.34 6.50 -0.46
N TYR A 170 31.34 7.15 0.15
CA TYR A 170 31.31 8.60 0.31
C TYR A 170 31.27 9.07 1.78
N GLY A 171 30.95 8.19 2.71
CA GLY A 171 30.81 8.47 4.13
C GLY A 171 29.39 8.25 4.64
N GLU A 172 29.26 8.10 5.96
CA GLU A 172 28.01 7.76 6.63
C GLU A 172 26.92 8.83 6.44
N LEU A 173 25.78 8.41 5.87
CA LEU A 173 24.62 9.26 5.65
C LEU A 173 23.30 8.52 5.86
N PHE A 174 23.16 7.34 5.26
CA PHE A 174 21.91 6.61 5.23
C PHE A 174 21.85 5.52 6.29
N PRO A 175 20.81 5.51 7.15
CA PRO A 175 20.53 4.36 7.99
C PRO A 175 20.11 3.17 7.10
N GLU A 176 20.26 1.96 7.60
CA GLU A 176 19.75 0.77 6.96
C GLU A 176 18.23 0.64 7.27
N PRO A 177 17.35 0.71 6.25
CA PRO A 177 15.93 0.60 6.48
C PRO A 177 15.53 -0.84 6.82
N VAL A 178 14.61 -1.00 7.78
CA VAL A 178 14.08 -2.32 8.16
C VAL A 178 12.60 -2.45 7.80
N ALA A 179 12.19 -3.67 7.44
CA ALA A 179 10.76 -3.97 7.29
C ALA A 179 10.07 -3.82 8.64
N PHE A 180 8.94 -3.14 8.66
CA PHE A 180 8.21 -2.88 9.87
C PHE A 180 6.70 -3.00 9.65
N ASN A 181 6.05 -3.78 10.51
CA ASN A 181 4.60 -3.89 10.53
C ASN A 181 4.12 -3.85 11.97
N PHE A 182 3.02 -3.15 12.20
CA PHE A 182 2.37 -3.12 13.51
C PHE A 182 1.63 -4.43 13.75
N GLY A 183 2.13 -5.23 14.70
CA GLY A 183 1.58 -6.53 15.06
C GLY A 183 2.02 -7.67 14.12
N ASP A 184 1.90 -8.88 14.61
CA ASP A 184 2.48 -10.08 14.00
C ASP A 184 1.80 -10.55 12.70
N ASN A 185 0.64 -9.96 12.34
CA ASN A 185 -0.12 -10.42 11.19
C ASN A 185 -0.66 -9.27 10.34
N LEU A 186 -0.03 -9.00 9.21
CA LEU A 186 -0.70 -8.36 8.09
C LEU A 186 -1.84 -9.28 7.64
N VAL A 187 -3.07 -8.81 7.77
CA VAL A 187 -4.23 -9.59 7.34
C VAL A 187 -4.21 -9.69 5.82
N ARG A 188 -3.94 -10.89 5.33
CA ARG A 188 -3.99 -11.18 3.90
C ARG A 188 -5.43 -11.48 3.49
N ILE A 189 -6.07 -10.53 2.83
CA ILE A 189 -7.41 -10.74 2.28
C ILE A 189 -7.29 -11.48 0.95
N GLN A 190 -7.99 -12.60 0.84
CA GLN A 190 -8.12 -13.32 -0.42
C GLN A 190 -9.29 -12.77 -1.25
N SER A 191 -9.26 -13.01 -2.56
CA SER A 191 -10.37 -12.74 -3.45
C SER A 191 -11.62 -13.56 -3.08
N LEU A 192 -12.81 -13.04 -3.35
CA LEU A 192 -14.06 -13.72 -2.98
C LEU A 192 -14.31 -15.03 -3.76
N ASP A 193 -13.60 -15.24 -4.86
CA ASP A 193 -13.63 -16.49 -5.64
C ASP A 193 -12.59 -17.54 -5.20
N GLY A 194 -11.73 -17.19 -4.22
CA GLY A 194 -10.72 -18.06 -3.68
C GLY A 194 -9.50 -18.31 -4.59
N THR A 195 -9.29 -17.50 -5.64
CA THR A 195 -8.18 -17.69 -6.59
C THR A 195 -6.84 -17.13 -6.12
N GLY A 196 -6.80 -16.47 -4.96
CA GLY A 196 -5.57 -15.93 -4.39
C GLY A 196 -5.77 -14.61 -3.65
N LYS A 197 -4.72 -13.81 -3.52
CA LYS A 197 -4.77 -12.50 -2.86
C LYS A 197 -5.73 -11.57 -3.61
N MET A 198 -6.61 -10.86 -2.88
CA MET A 198 -7.46 -9.82 -3.47
C MET A 198 -6.60 -8.80 -4.21
N SER A 199 -6.86 -8.63 -5.50
CA SER A 199 -6.11 -7.76 -6.41
C SER A 199 -7.02 -7.05 -7.40
N LYS A 200 -6.50 -6.00 -8.03
CA LYS A 200 -7.25 -5.15 -8.98
C LYS A 200 -7.47 -5.79 -10.36
N SER A 201 -6.84 -6.93 -10.68
CA SER A 201 -6.51 -7.26 -12.06
C SER A 201 -7.33 -8.35 -12.73
N GLU A 202 -8.06 -9.21 -12.02
CA GLU A 202 -8.56 -10.42 -12.70
C GLU A 202 -10.07 -10.63 -12.64
N ASN A 203 -10.72 -10.28 -11.53
CA ASN A 203 -12.16 -10.44 -11.39
C ASN A 203 -12.75 -9.34 -10.51
N GLU A 204 -13.36 -8.35 -11.14
CA GLU A 204 -13.99 -7.22 -10.44
C GLU A 204 -15.06 -7.69 -9.44
N MET A 205 -15.78 -8.78 -9.76
CA MET A 205 -16.79 -9.34 -8.87
C MET A 205 -16.21 -10.09 -7.66
N ALA A 206 -14.94 -10.46 -7.69
CA ALA A 206 -14.24 -11.10 -6.59
C ALA A 206 -13.45 -10.13 -5.70
N THR A 207 -13.46 -8.83 -6.04
CA THR A 207 -12.73 -7.77 -5.34
C THR A 207 -13.69 -6.76 -4.73
N LEU A 208 -13.57 -6.50 -3.42
CA LEU A 208 -14.32 -5.45 -2.72
C LEU A 208 -13.51 -4.16 -2.73
N TYR A 209 -13.98 -3.17 -3.49
CA TYR A 209 -13.38 -1.83 -3.56
C TYR A 209 -14.00 -0.90 -2.54
N LEU A 210 -13.22 0.02 -1.97
CA LEU A 210 -13.73 0.97 -0.96
C LEU A 210 -14.83 1.91 -1.50
N ASN A 211 -14.92 2.04 -2.81
CA ASN A 211 -15.96 2.84 -3.49
C ASN A 211 -17.15 2.02 -3.98
N ASP A 212 -17.22 0.70 -3.75
CA ASP A 212 -18.36 -0.11 -4.14
C ASP A 212 -19.65 0.41 -3.48
N THR A 213 -20.76 0.44 -4.22
CA THR A 213 -22.08 0.76 -3.64
C THR A 213 -22.57 -0.36 -2.73
N ASP A 214 -23.52 -0.04 -1.85
CA ASP A 214 -24.09 -1.03 -0.93
C ASP A 214 -24.65 -2.26 -1.67
N GLU A 215 -25.36 -2.02 -2.79
CA GLU A 215 -25.90 -3.09 -3.62
C GLU A 215 -24.80 -3.94 -4.23
N LEU A 216 -23.71 -3.31 -4.66
CA LEU A 216 -22.59 -4.03 -5.28
C LEU A 216 -21.83 -4.85 -4.23
N ILE A 217 -21.62 -4.33 -3.02
CA ILE A 217 -21.02 -5.07 -1.89
C ILE A 217 -21.86 -6.32 -1.59
N ARG A 218 -23.19 -6.16 -1.41
CA ARG A 218 -24.10 -7.28 -1.17
C ARG A 218 -24.01 -8.32 -2.29
N LYS A 219 -24.09 -7.86 -3.54
CA LYS A 219 -24.00 -8.74 -4.72
C LYS A 219 -22.70 -9.52 -4.78
N LYS A 220 -21.57 -8.88 -4.52
CA LYS A 220 -20.23 -9.51 -4.53
C LYS A 220 -20.12 -10.56 -3.43
N ILE A 221 -20.52 -10.24 -2.20
CA ILE A 221 -20.45 -11.16 -1.06
C ILE A 221 -21.40 -12.36 -1.25
N MET A 222 -22.61 -12.12 -1.73
CA MET A 222 -23.55 -13.22 -2.00
C MET A 222 -23.04 -14.20 -3.07
N LYS A 223 -22.22 -13.71 -4.03
CA LYS A 223 -21.58 -14.52 -5.06
C LYS A 223 -20.25 -15.15 -4.64
N ALA A 224 -19.73 -14.83 -3.45
CA ALA A 224 -18.49 -15.41 -2.96
C ALA A 224 -18.54 -16.95 -2.97
N LYS A 225 -17.39 -17.57 -3.28
CA LYS A 225 -17.29 -19.02 -3.40
C LYS A 225 -17.53 -19.71 -2.07
N THR A 226 -18.39 -20.72 -2.06
CA THR A 226 -18.63 -21.64 -0.94
C THR A 226 -18.74 -23.06 -1.47
N ASP A 227 -18.58 -24.03 -0.58
CA ASP A 227 -18.84 -25.47 -0.82
C ASP A 227 -20.28 -25.86 -0.43
N SER A 228 -20.52 -27.16 -0.28
CA SER A 228 -21.80 -27.74 0.15
C SER A 228 -21.95 -27.84 1.68
N GLY A 229 -20.96 -27.42 2.44
CA GLY A 229 -20.89 -27.56 3.90
C GLY A 229 -19.86 -28.58 4.37
N PRO A 230 -19.55 -28.60 5.69
CA PRO A 230 -18.59 -29.54 6.26
C PRO A 230 -19.09 -30.97 6.13
N ALA A 231 -18.20 -31.89 5.72
CA ALA A 231 -18.53 -33.31 5.50
C ALA A 231 -18.79 -34.05 6.81
N GLU A 232 -18.14 -33.63 7.90
CA GLU A 232 -18.28 -34.22 9.24
C GLU A 232 -18.07 -33.12 10.31
N PRO A 233 -18.56 -33.34 11.54
CA PRO A 233 -18.32 -32.41 12.64
C PRO A 233 -16.83 -32.21 12.86
N GLY A 234 -16.40 -30.97 12.97
CA GLY A 234 -14.99 -30.60 13.17
C GLY A 234 -14.12 -30.71 11.92
N ALA A 235 -14.68 -30.89 10.73
CA ALA A 235 -13.93 -30.88 9.48
C ALA A 235 -13.17 -29.54 9.29
N PRO A 236 -11.93 -29.56 8.75
CA PRO A 236 -11.19 -28.34 8.48
C PRO A 236 -11.90 -27.47 7.43
N MET A 237 -11.87 -26.16 7.63
CA MET A 237 -12.46 -25.21 6.66
C MET A 237 -11.62 -25.16 5.39
N PRO A 238 -12.21 -25.33 4.19
CA PRO A 238 -11.55 -24.98 2.94
C PRO A 238 -11.18 -23.50 2.89
N ASP A 239 -10.13 -23.14 2.13
CA ASP A 239 -9.61 -21.78 2.04
C ASP A 239 -10.68 -20.72 1.70
N SER A 240 -11.63 -21.06 0.82
CA SER A 240 -12.72 -20.14 0.45
C SER A 240 -13.66 -19.84 1.62
N ILE A 241 -13.92 -20.82 2.49
CA ILE A 241 -14.74 -20.65 3.70
C ILE A 241 -13.94 -19.91 4.77
N ALA A 242 -12.69 -20.30 5.01
CA ALA A 242 -11.79 -19.64 5.94
C ALA A 242 -11.63 -18.13 5.60
N ASN A 243 -11.61 -17.78 4.31
CA ASN A 243 -11.58 -16.39 3.86
C ASN A 243 -12.84 -15.61 4.27
N LEU A 244 -14.04 -16.20 4.15
CA LEU A 244 -15.28 -15.54 4.59
C LEU A 244 -15.28 -15.32 6.11
N PHE A 245 -14.84 -16.30 6.89
CA PHE A 245 -14.66 -16.10 8.34
C PHE A 245 -13.60 -15.03 8.66
N THR A 246 -12.50 -14.98 7.92
CA THR A 246 -11.51 -13.91 8.06
C THR A 246 -12.14 -12.54 7.82
N LEU A 247 -12.97 -12.39 6.78
CA LEU A 247 -13.69 -11.14 6.53
C LEU A 247 -14.69 -10.82 7.65
N MET A 248 -15.44 -11.81 8.15
CA MET A 248 -16.33 -11.61 9.30
C MET A 248 -15.59 -11.15 10.54
N GLN A 249 -14.44 -11.78 10.88
CA GLN A 249 -13.63 -11.39 12.04
C GLN A 249 -13.12 -9.94 11.98
N LEU A 250 -13.10 -9.32 10.81
CA LEU A 250 -12.68 -7.93 10.63
C LEU A 250 -13.79 -6.91 10.83
N VAL A 251 -15.05 -7.27 10.58
CA VAL A 251 -16.18 -6.32 10.50
C VAL A 251 -17.42 -6.74 11.29
N THR A 252 -17.52 -8.01 11.69
CA THR A 252 -18.69 -8.57 12.41
C THR A 252 -18.39 -8.69 13.89
N ALA A 253 -19.42 -8.56 14.73
CA ALA A 253 -19.30 -8.72 16.18
C ALA A 253 -18.80 -10.13 16.55
N PRO A 254 -17.83 -10.28 17.49
CA PRO A 254 -17.19 -11.55 17.80
C PRO A 254 -18.17 -12.69 18.18
N GLU A 255 -19.24 -12.38 18.87
CA GLU A 255 -20.27 -13.35 19.26
C GLU A 255 -21.04 -13.92 18.06
N VAL A 256 -21.28 -13.09 17.04
CA VAL A 256 -21.93 -13.52 15.80
C VAL A 256 -20.97 -14.39 14.98
N VAL A 257 -19.70 -14.01 14.86
CA VAL A 257 -18.67 -14.85 14.25
C VAL A 257 -18.63 -16.20 14.91
N LYS A 258 -18.58 -16.23 16.26
CA LYS A 258 -18.55 -17.46 17.04
C LYS A 258 -19.76 -18.36 16.83
N SER A 259 -20.97 -17.78 16.66
CA SER A 259 -22.17 -18.53 16.37
C SER A 259 -22.08 -19.27 15.03
N PHE A 260 -21.54 -18.62 13.99
CA PHE A 260 -21.32 -19.25 12.69
C PHE A 260 -20.18 -20.29 12.72
N GLU A 261 -19.10 -20.05 13.48
CA GLU A 261 -18.05 -21.04 13.70
C GLU A 261 -18.61 -22.32 14.34
N ASN A 262 -19.44 -22.18 15.39
CA ASN A 262 -20.10 -23.33 16.03
C ASN A 262 -21.04 -24.04 15.04
N ALA A 263 -21.85 -23.29 14.29
CA ALA A 263 -22.74 -23.88 13.26
C ALA A 263 -21.94 -24.63 12.18
N TYR A 264 -20.74 -24.16 11.84
CA TYR A 264 -19.84 -24.90 10.94
C TYR A 264 -19.40 -26.22 11.56
N GLN A 265 -18.95 -26.20 12.82
CA GLN A 265 -18.49 -27.39 13.56
C GLN A 265 -19.61 -28.42 13.72
N ASP A 266 -20.84 -27.96 13.93
CA ASP A 266 -22.03 -28.80 14.15
C ASP A 266 -22.73 -29.20 12.83
N GLN A 267 -22.18 -28.89 11.67
CA GLN A 267 -22.75 -29.12 10.33
C GLN A 267 -24.12 -28.44 10.10
N THR A 268 -24.46 -27.43 10.88
CA THR A 268 -25.76 -26.70 10.79
C THR A 268 -25.63 -25.38 10.05
N ILE A 269 -24.44 -25.03 9.54
CA ILE A 269 -24.16 -23.78 8.89
C ILE A 269 -25.04 -23.56 7.65
N ARG A 270 -25.59 -22.35 7.54
CA ARG A 270 -26.28 -21.86 6.35
C ARG A 270 -25.47 -20.72 5.74
N TYR A 271 -24.70 -21.02 4.71
CA TYR A 271 -23.86 -20.00 4.05
C TYR A 271 -24.63 -18.80 3.51
N GLY A 272 -25.89 -18.99 3.12
CA GLY A 272 -26.75 -17.89 2.71
C GLY A 272 -26.97 -16.86 3.83
N ASP A 273 -27.19 -17.32 5.06
CA ASP A 273 -27.41 -16.46 6.22
C ASP A 273 -26.10 -15.81 6.68
N MET A 274 -25.00 -16.57 6.71
CA MET A 274 -23.66 -16.07 6.99
C MET A 274 -23.24 -14.96 6.00
N LYS A 275 -23.47 -15.18 4.69
CA LYS A 275 -23.15 -14.18 3.66
C LYS A 275 -24.03 -12.93 3.77
N LYS A 276 -25.30 -13.06 4.12
CA LYS A 276 -26.19 -11.91 4.38
C LYS A 276 -25.66 -11.08 5.54
N GLN A 277 -25.33 -11.73 6.67
CA GLN A 277 -24.75 -11.03 7.82
C GLN A 277 -23.46 -10.32 7.45
N LEU A 278 -22.50 -11.03 6.83
CA LEU A 278 -21.24 -10.43 6.37
C LEU A 278 -21.48 -9.26 5.42
N ALA A 279 -22.47 -9.36 4.52
CA ALA A 279 -22.76 -8.29 3.56
C ALA A 279 -23.23 -7.00 4.25
N GLU A 280 -24.13 -7.12 5.23
CA GLU A 280 -24.61 -5.94 5.98
C GLU A 280 -23.50 -5.35 6.84
N ASP A 281 -22.71 -6.17 7.54
CA ASP A 281 -21.59 -5.68 8.35
C ASP A 281 -20.52 -5.00 7.48
N MET A 282 -20.25 -5.54 6.28
CA MET A 282 -19.34 -4.97 5.33
C MET A 282 -19.84 -3.64 4.77
N VAL A 283 -21.13 -3.51 4.46
CA VAL A 283 -21.77 -2.24 4.08
C VAL A 283 -21.59 -1.22 5.20
N ASN A 284 -21.93 -1.57 6.43
CA ASN A 284 -21.79 -0.68 7.58
C ASN A 284 -20.35 -0.23 7.81
N PHE A 285 -19.37 -1.11 7.54
CA PHE A 285 -17.96 -0.77 7.63
C PHE A 285 -17.49 0.15 6.50
N MET A 286 -17.89 -0.13 5.25
CA MET A 286 -17.36 0.58 4.08
C MET A 286 -18.10 1.88 3.76
N ALA A 287 -19.40 2.00 4.09
CA ALA A 287 -20.20 3.16 3.75
C ALA A 287 -19.61 4.48 4.29
N PRO A 288 -19.21 4.60 5.57
CA PRO A 288 -18.64 5.85 6.07
C PRO A 288 -17.34 6.26 5.36
N ILE A 289 -16.50 5.26 5.00
CA ILE A 289 -15.24 5.50 4.28
C ILE A 289 -15.56 6.02 2.88
N ARG A 290 -16.47 5.36 2.17
CA ARG A 290 -16.89 5.74 0.83
C ARG A 290 -17.50 7.14 0.79
N GLU A 291 -18.45 7.44 1.66
CA GLU A 291 -19.13 8.74 1.74
C GLU A 291 -18.12 9.86 2.00
N LYS A 292 -17.21 9.66 2.95
CA LYS A 292 -16.15 10.63 3.25
C LYS A 292 -15.20 10.80 2.07
N ALA A 293 -14.81 9.71 1.40
CA ALA A 293 -13.94 9.78 0.22
C ALA A 293 -14.61 10.53 -0.93
N GLN A 294 -15.90 10.29 -1.17
CA GLN A 294 -16.68 11.00 -2.18
C GLN A 294 -16.81 12.49 -1.86
N ALA A 295 -17.09 12.85 -0.60
CA ALA A 295 -17.17 14.25 -0.17
C ALA A 295 -15.81 14.97 -0.38
N LEU A 296 -14.70 14.33 -0.02
CA LEU A 296 -13.35 14.88 -0.24
C LEU A 296 -13.04 15.09 -1.72
N GLN A 297 -13.45 14.18 -2.60
CA GLN A 297 -13.25 14.31 -4.05
C GLN A 297 -14.04 15.48 -4.67
N GLN A 298 -15.13 15.94 -4.02
CA GLN A 298 -15.86 17.14 -4.45
C GLN A 298 -15.16 18.46 -4.05
N ASP A 299 -14.10 18.40 -3.24
CA ASP A 299 -13.28 19.54 -2.86
C ASP A 299 -11.82 19.38 -3.33
N PRO A 300 -11.55 19.56 -4.63
CA PRO A 300 -10.20 19.47 -5.17
C PRO A 300 -9.24 20.50 -4.57
N ALA A 301 -9.73 21.66 -4.14
CA ALA A 301 -8.89 22.70 -3.53
C ALA A 301 -8.34 22.24 -2.17
N TYR A 302 -9.15 21.57 -1.37
CA TYR A 302 -8.73 20.98 -0.12
C TYR A 302 -7.67 19.88 -0.34
N LEU A 303 -7.89 18.96 -1.30
CA LEU A 303 -6.92 17.92 -1.63
C LEU A 303 -5.60 18.48 -2.15
N GLN A 304 -5.64 19.53 -2.98
CA GLN A 304 -4.45 20.24 -3.45
C GLN A 304 -3.68 20.88 -2.29
N ASN A 305 -4.38 21.49 -1.34
CA ASN A 305 -3.75 22.08 -0.17
C ASN A 305 -3.05 21.02 0.69
N ILE A 306 -3.65 19.84 0.88
CA ILE A 306 -3.02 18.74 1.60
C ILE A 306 -1.75 18.28 0.90
N LEU A 307 -1.80 18.03 -0.43
CA LEU A 307 -0.61 17.63 -1.19
C LEU A 307 0.49 18.68 -1.06
N ARG A 308 0.17 19.97 -1.22
CA ARG A 308 1.13 21.07 -1.11
C ARG A 308 1.77 21.14 0.27
N THR A 309 0.97 21.10 1.35
CA THR A 309 1.48 21.16 2.72
C THR A 309 2.32 19.93 3.07
N GLY A 310 1.86 18.72 2.63
CA GLY A 310 2.61 17.49 2.78
C GLY A 310 3.94 17.53 2.02
N ALA A 311 3.93 18.03 0.79
CA ALA A 311 5.13 18.22 -0.01
C ALA A 311 6.12 19.21 0.62
N GLU A 312 5.66 20.31 1.19
CA GLU A 312 6.51 21.27 1.91
C GLU A 312 7.24 20.59 3.09
N LYS A 313 6.52 19.79 3.90
CA LYS A 313 7.11 19.00 4.99
C LYS A 313 8.11 17.98 4.46
N ALA A 314 7.75 17.24 3.41
CA ALA A 314 8.59 16.19 2.83
C ALA A 314 9.85 16.78 2.16
N ARG A 315 9.73 17.89 1.41
CA ARG A 315 10.87 18.56 0.80
C ARG A 315 11.86 19.11 1.82
N ALA A 316 11.39 19.65 2.95
CA ALA A 316 12.27 20.10 4.02
C ALA A 316 13.19 18.98 4.54
N SER A 317 12.65 17.75 4.68
CA SER A 317 13.43 16.56 5.05
C SER A 317 14.35 16.10 3.91
N ALA A 318 13.82 16.00 2.69
CA ALA A 318 14.53 15.54 1.52
C ALA A 318 15.72 16.42 1.13
N ALA A 319 15.53 17.76 1.16
CA ALA A 319 16.56 18.73 0.85
C ALA A 319 17.77 18.63 1.80
N GLN A 320 17.53 18.43 3.09
CA GLN A 320 18.63 18.22 4.07
C GLN A 320 19.46 16.97 3.73
N THR A 321 18.80 15.89 3.37
CA THR A 321 19.46 14.65 3.02
C THR A 321 20.25 14.78 1.71
N LEU A 322 19.63 15.39 0.70
CA LEU A 322 20.26 15.60 -0.60
C LEU A 322 21.47 16.53 -0.50
N GLN A 323 21.36 17.63 0.26
CA GLN A 323 22.48 18.54 0.51
C GLN A 323 23.67 17.81 1.19
N ALA A 324 23.38 16.98 2.18
CA ALA A 324 24.42 16.16 2.83
C ALA A 324 25.04 15.14 1.86
N ALA A 325 24.24 14.50 1.00
CA ALA A 325 24.72 13.59 -0.03
C ALA A 325 25.65 14.30 -1.03
N ARG A 326 25.23 15.47 -1.53
CA ARG A 326 26.04 16.30 -2.45
C ARG A 326 27.39 16.68 -1.82
N LYS A 327 27.38 17.05 -0.53
CA LYS A 327 28.61 17.41 0.19
C LYS A 327 29.55 16.23 0.30
N LEU A 328 29.06 15.03 0.64
CA LEU A 328 29.87 13.83 0.75
C LEU A 328 30.43 13.36 -0.60
N ILE A 329 29.64 13.47 -1.67
CA ILE A 329 30.08 13.15 -3.04
C ILE A 329 31.08 14.18 -3.57
N GLY A 330 31.11 15.41 -3.04
CA GLY A 330 31.99 16.47 -3.50
C GLY A 330 31.44 17.28 -4.70
N ILE A 331 30.13 17.29 -4.91
CA ILE A 331 29.46 18.03 -5.99
C ILE A 331 28.74 19.32 -5.50
N ASN A 332 29.12 19.80 -4.34
CA ASN A 332 28.66 21.08 -3.80
C ASN A 332 29.75 22.13 -4.02
N TYR A 333 29.58 23.00 -5.00
CA TYR A 333 30.62 23.92 -5.46
C TYR A 333 30.52 25.34 -4.85
N TYR A 334 29.43 25.66 -4.15
CA TYR A 334 29.17 26.96 -3.50
C TYR A 334 28.27 26.81 -2.28
#